data_133dcecb3448861156c59c5583e55d2b
#
_entry.id   133dcecb3448861156c59c5583e55d2b
#
_cell.length_a   1.000
_cell.length_b   1.000
_cell.length_c   1.000
_cell.angle_alpha   90.00
_cell.angle_beta   90.00
_cell.angle_gamma   90.00
#
_symmetry.space_group_name_H-M   'P 1'
#
loop_
_entity.id
_entity.type
_entity.pdbx_description
1 polymer ?
#
loop_
_entity_poly.entity_id
_entity_poly.type
_entity_poly.pdbx_seq_one_letter_code
_entity_poly.pdbx_strand_id
1 'polypeptide(L)'
;LKIKVLFYLAENTDQLYSFYDKGYKKAFVEVIPYNDLTHPILNQVSLLYIKPITDKDEKGYMLSIDHNETLPVNIKHINQILKQFDEIYVRDKKTFLYYFQIKHAIDICLSSPPYIHPTTPVHDHFYNMYSSRLDINRIIPITKHYEKCENIYKQVKDYIRPYDNKHFDKLIYSMFYIEKNGLKIDKDLFKQYLKPNNESFNIRDNKIYTHYNLHTTTGRPSNAFNNINFAALNKDNGCRMVFIPENDKFVEIDISAYHPTLAAQLVGYKFNKPIYEEFAQYANIDIKAAKELMFKQMYGGVYDGYKDWEFFIKIQNYINQTWLQFEEQGYIHVPNSSKIFYKNELENMNPQKLFNYILQNLETSNNSRIIWDIIKVLKDKNTKIVLYTYDALLFDWDEDEQNVIDAIDNIFKKYNLKTKYSYGTSYDFA
;
A
#
# COMPACT_ATOMS: atom_id res chain seq x y z
N LEU A 1 30.06 20.41 34.18
CA LEU A 1 29.34 19.36 33.44
C LEU A 1 29.30 19.76 31.97
N LYS A 2 30.12 19.12 31.11
CA LYS A 2 30.00 19.26 29.66
C LYS A 2 28.67 18.61 29.27
N ILE A 3 27.64 19.42 28.94
CA ILE A 3 26.40 18.94 28.32
C ILE A 3 26.84 18.31 27.01
N LYS A 4 26.79 16.98 26.92
CA LYS A 4 27.04 16.24 25.70
C LYS A 4 25.89 16.59 24.77
N VAL A 5 26.12 17.41 23.75
CA VAL A 5 25.12 17.70 22.72
C VAL A 5 24.73 16.38 22.09
N LEU A 6 23.50 15.92 22.33
CA LEU A 6 23.01 14.61 21.90
C LEU A 6 22.76 14.58 20.39
N PHE A 7 22.32 15.70 19.81
CA PHE A 7 21.95 15.85 18.40
C PHE A 7 22.18 17.29 17.93
N TYR A 8 22.08 17.51 16.63
CA TYR A 8 22.03 18.85 16.05
C TYR A 8 20.56 19.26 15.86
N LEU A 9 20.21 20.45 16.31
CA LEU A 9 18.87 21.04 16.14
C LEU A 9 18.99 22.20 15.15
N ALA A 10 18.13 22.20 14.12
CA ALA A 10 17.97 23.31 13.21
C ALA A 10 16.59 23.95 13.42
N GLU A 11 16.58 25.17 13.95
CA GLU A 11 15.39 26.03 14.21
C GLU A 11 15.47 27.38 13.48
N ASN A 12 16.45 27.54 12.61
CA ASN A 12 16.56 28.70 11.73
C ASN A 12 17.29 28.33 10.42
N THR A 13 17.21 29.26 9.48
CA THR A 13 17.75 29.08 8.14
C THR A 13 19.27 28.90 8.13
N ASP A 14 20.03 29.60 8.98
CA ASP A 14 21.50 29.54 9.01
C ASP A 14 21.99 28.18 9.50
N GLN A 15 21.37 27.63 10.54
CA GLN A 15 21.65 26.28 11.02
C GLN A 15 21.34 25.23 9.97
N LEU A 16 20.27 25.44 9.20
CA LEU A 16 19.87 24.57 8.10
C LEU A 16 20.89 24.61 6.96
N TYR A 17 21.41 25.80 6.60
CA TYR A 17 22.45 25.94 5.59
C TYR A 17 23.81 25.40 6.06
N SER A 18 24.13 25.49 7.34
CA SER A 18 25.35 24.86 7.88
C SER A 18 25.33 23.33 7.75
N PHE A 19 24.15 22.72 7.76
CA PHE A 19 23.96 21.31 7.43
C PHE A 19 24.18 21.04 5.93
N TYR A 20 23.64 21.90 5.07
CA TYR A 20 23.79 21.85 3.63
C TYR A 20 25.26 21.87 3.19
N ASP A 21 26.06 22.79 3.75
CA ASP A 21 27.47 23.00 3.39
C ASP A 21 28.36 21.78 3.67
N LYS A 22 27.88 20.81 4.47
CA LYS A 22 28.61 19.55 4.71
C LYS A 22 28.61 18.59 3.52
N GLY A 23 27.74 18.81 2.53
CA GLY A 23 27.75 18.08 1.26
C GLY A 23 27.40 16.60 1.38
N TYR A 24 26.61 16.20 2.37
CA TYR A 24 26.17 14.83 2.53
C TYR A 24 25.39 14.35 1.31
N LYS A 25 25.69 13.12 0.86
CA LYS A 25 25.10 12.52 -0.35
C LYS A 25 23.96 11.55 -0.06
N LYS A 26 24.00 10.91 1.09
CA LYS A 26 23.02 9.88 1.49
C LYS A 26 22.51 10.17 2.89
N ALA A 27 21.21 9.96 3.09
CA ALA A 27 20.61 10.12 4.41
C ALA A 27 19.47 9.12 4.64
N PHE A 28 19.32 8.72 5.89
CA PHE A 28 18.07 8.17 6.40
C PHE A 28 17.21 9.31 6.93
N VAL A 29 15.93 9.30 6.58
CA VAL A 29 14.99 10.37 6.93
C VAL A 29 13.74 9.77 7.57
N GLU A 30 13.33 10.36 8.70
CA GLU A 30 12.10 10.00 9.40
C GLU A 30 11.23 11.25 9.60
N VAL A 31 9.97 11.16 9.21
CA VAL A 31 8.99 12.22 9.40
C VAL A 31 8.25 12.00 10.70
N ILE A 32 8.12 13.04 11.50
CA ILE A 32 7.36 13.04 12.74
C ILE A 32 6.13 13.94 12.51
N PRO A 33 4.98 13.35 12.17
CA PRO A 33 3.74 14.11 11.96
C PRO A 33 3.18 14.60 13.29
N TYR A 34 2.13 15.42 13.27
CA TYR A 34 1.44 15.86 14.50
C TYR A 34 0.87 14.67 15.29
N ASN A 35 0.35 13.67 14.57
CA ASN A 35 -0.17 12.44 15.16
C ASN A 35 0.07 11.25 14.22
N ASP A 36 0.64 10.17 14.73
CA ASP A 36 0.97 8.97 13.94
C ASP A 36 -0.29 8.19 13.48
N LEU A 37 -1.45 8.42 14.11
CA LEU A 37 -2.71 7.73 13.78
C LEU A 37 -3.61 8.52 12.81
N THR A 38 -3.29 9.78 12.54
CA THR A 38 -4.06 10.61 11.61
C THR A 38 -3.63 10.35 10.17
N HIS A 39 -4.60 10.24 9.25
CA HIS A 39 -4.30 10.06 7.83
C HIS A 39 -3.38 11.17 7.32
N PRO A 40 -2.30 10.87 6.59
CA PRO A 40 -1.30 11.87 6.18
C PRO A 40 -1.86 13.08 5.44
N ILE A 41 -2.95 12.91 4.65
CA ILE A 41 -3.60 14.00 3.91
C ILE A 41 -4.24 15.06 4.84
N LEU A 42 -4.55 14.68 6.07
CA LEU A 42 -5.19 15.52 7.08
C LEU A 42 -4.23 15.93 8.20
N ASN A 43 -3.00 15.49 8.10
CA ASN A 43 -1.96 15.65 9.10
C ASN A 43 -0.93 16.70 8.68
N GLN A 44 -0.17 17.18 9.62
CA GLN A 44 0.94 18.11 9.41
C GLN A 44 2.22 17.53 9.99
N VAL A 45 3.35 18.12 9.68
CA VAL A 45 4.66 17.68 10.18
C VAL A 45 5.10 18.55 11.36
N SER A 46 5.44 17.91 12.47
CA SER A 46 6.04 18.57 13.62
C SER A 46 7.55 18.72 13.45
N LEU A 47 8.23 17.60 13.20
CA LEU A 47 9.68 17.53 13.09
C LEU A 47 10.10 16.64 11.91
N LEU A 48 11.31 16.87 11.42
CA LEU A 48 11.98 15.97 10.49
C LEU A 48 13.32 15.54 11.10
N TYR A 49 13.56 14.24 11.16
CA TYR A 49 14.86 13.69 11.53
C TYR A 49 15.63 13.31 10.27
N ILE A 50 16.92 13.72 10.21
CA ILE A 50 17.85 13.37 9.14
C ILE A 50 19.12 12.78 9.74
N LYS A 51 19.44 11.55 9.39
CA LYS A 51 20.69 10.88 9.74
C LYS A 51 21.57 10.78 8.49
N PRO A 52 22.65 11.54 8.40
CA PRO A 52 23.61 11.36 7.32
C PRO A 52 24.20 9.95 7.34
N ILE A 53 24.34 9.34 6.16
CA ILE A 53 24.96 8.04 5.99
C ILE A 53 26.36 8.27 5.41
N THR A 54 27.37 8.08 6.26
CA THR A 54 28.79 8.28 5.93
C THR A 54 29.61 7.14 6.54
N ASP A 55 30.89 7.07 6.23
CA ASP A 55 31.82 6.10 6.84
C ASP A 55 32.05 6.36 8.35
N LYS A 56 31.67 7.55 8.84
CA LYS A 56 31.72 7.92 10.25
C LYS A 56 30.32 7.88 10.83
N ASP A 57 30.21 7.53 12.11
CA ASP A 57 28.93 7.60 12.84
C ASP A 57 28.61 9.07 13.17
N GLU A 58 28.04 9.76 12.18
CA GLU A 58 27.58 11.15 12.33
C GLU A 58 26.35 11.20 13.26
N LYS A 59 26.20 12.32 13.97
CA LYS A 59 24.97 12.56 14.75
C LYS A 59 23.80 12.86 13.82
N GLY A 60 22.60 12.47 14.26
CA GLY A 60 21.37 12.86 13.58
C GLY A 60 21.03 14.34 13.78
N TYR A 61 20.26 14.88 12.86
CA TYR A 61 19.73 16.24 12.86
C TYR A 61 18.23 16.21 13.08
N MET A 62 17.76 17.06 14.00
CA MET A 62 16.33 17.35 14.15
C MET A 62 16.05 18.71 13.51
N LEU A 63 15.12 18.77 12.57
CA LEU A 63 14.68 19.99 11.91
C LEU A 63 13.27 20.31 12.39
N SER A 64 13.10 21.50 12.99
CA SER A 64 11.81 21.94 13.47
C SER A 64 10.97 22.49 12.33
N ILE A 65 9.77 21.95 12.14
CA ILE A 65 8.78 22.44 11.18
C ILE A 65 7.65 23.15 11.90
N ASP A 66 7.08 22.51 12.90
CA ASP A 66 6.09 23.11 13.79
C ASP A 66 6.01 22.33 15.11
N HIS A 67 6.98 22.59 15.99
CA HIS A 67 7.07 21.96 17.31
C HIS A 67 7.06 23.01 18.42
N ASN A 68 6.43 22.70 19.56
CA ASN A 68 6.20 23.68 20.62
C ASN A 68 7.47 24.12 21.35
N GLU A 69 8.52 23.33 21.36
CA GLU A 69 9.80 23.67 22.03
C GLU A 69 10.74 24.52 21.19
N THR A 70 10.44 24.78 19.89
CA THR A 70 11.40 25.32 18.94
C THR A 70 10.76 26.30 17.95
N LEU A 71 11.59 27.10 17.32
CA LEU A 71 11.18 27.95 16.21
C LEU A 71 11.11 27.12 14.89
N PRO A 72 10.11 27.41 14.03
CA PRO A 72 9.91 26.65 12.80
C PRO A 72 10.91 27.05 11.71
N VAL A 73 11.43 26.07 10.98
CA VAL A 73 12.14 26.26 9.72
C VAL A 73 11.15 26.17 8.56
N ASN A 74 11.32 27.03 7.55
CA ASN A 74 10.44 27.02 6.40
C ASN A 74 10.57 25.70 5.62
N ILE A 75 9.46 25.01 5.42
CA ILE A 75 9.38 23.73 4.73
C ILE A 75 9.93 23.78 3.28
N LYS A 76 9.90 24.95 2.64
CA LYS A 76 10.50 25.12 1.30
C LYS A 76 12.03 24.93 1.34
N HIS A 77 12.71 25.44 2.37
CA HIS A 77 14.16 25.24 2.54
C HIS A 77 14.48 23.77 2.86
N ILE A 78 13.65 23.11 3.67
CA ILE A 78 13.79 21.67 3.95
C ILE A 78 13.67 20.86 2.64
N ASN A 79 12.68 21.16 1.79
CA ASN A 79 12.54 20.52 0.49
C ASN A 79 13.77 20.74 -0.43
N GLN A 80 14.39 21.91 -0.38
CA GLN A 80 15.61 22.18 -1.13
C GLN A 80 16.78 21.31 -0.64
N ILE A 81 16.92 21.16 0.67
CA ILE A 81 17.95 20.30 1.27
C ILE A 81 17.72 18.83 0.94
N LEU A 82 16.48 18.35 1.06
CA LEU A 82 16.19 16.97 0.73
C LEU A 82 16.49 16.64 -0.75
N LYS A 83 16.29 17.59 -1.65
CA LYS A 83 16.59 17.41 -3.09
C LYS A 83 18.08 17.27 -3.42
N GLN A 84 18.99 17.61 -2.50
CA GLN A 84 20.43 17.54 -2.73
C GLN A 84 21.03 16.18 -2.45
N PHE A 85 20.34 15.36 -1.66
CA PHE A 85 20.77 14.00 -1.45
C PHE A 85 20.63 13.20 -2.74
N ASP A 86 21.67 12.46 -3.08
CA ASP A 86 21.61 11.50 -4.19
C ASP A 86 20.71 10.31 -3.83
N GLU A 87 20.71 9.93 -2.54
CA GLU A 87 19.90 8.85 -1.99
C GLU A 87 19.27 9.24 -0.65
N ILE A 88 17.95 9.12 -0.57
CA ILE A 88 17.18 9.28 0.67
C ILE A 88 16.50 7.96 0.99
N TYR A 89 16.73 7.45 2.18
CA TYR A 89 16.13 6.22 2.68
C TYR A 89 15.06 6.55 3.72
N VAL A 90 13.87 6.01 3.51
CA VAL A 90 12.70 6.19 4.40
C VAL A 90 12.06 4.83 4.70
N ARG A 91 11.38 4.71 5.83
CA ARG A 91 10.68 3.46 6.18
C ARG A 91 9.38 3.26 5.40
N ASP A 92 8.66 4.33 5.12
CA ASP A 92 7.40 4.34 4.36
C ASP A 92 7.42 5.51 3.37
N LYS A 93 7.80 5.20 2.13
CA LYS A 93 7.85 6.20 1.04
C LYS A 93 6.46 6.74 0.71
N LYS A 94 5.42 5.92 0.78
CA LYS A 94 4.06 6.38 0.47
C LYS A 94 3.63 7.48 1.44
N THR A 95 3.80 7.28 2.74
CA THR A 95 3.53 8.30 3.76
C THR A 95 4.43 9.51 3.61
N PHE A 96 5.72 9.31 3.34
CA PHE A 96 6.68 10.40 3.11
C PHE A 96 6.28 11.32 1.96
N LEU A 97 5.71 10.78 0.87
CA LEU A 97 5.27 11.55 -0.31
C LEU A 97 4.12 12.53 -0.03
N TYR A 98 3.34 12.32 1.03
CA TYR A 98 2.30 13.27 1.43
C TYR A 98 2.90 14.59 1.94
N TYR A 99 4.05 14.52 2.58
CA TYR A 99 4.71 15.66 3.22
C TYR A 99 5.81 16.25 2.35
N PHE A 100 6.59 15.40 1.68
CA PHE A 100 7.74 15.78 0.88
C PHE A 100 7.70 15.09 -0.49
N GLN A 101 7.53 15.87 -1.56
CA GLN A 101 7.41 15.31 -2.92
C GLN A 101 8.79 14.92 -3.51
N ILE A 102 9.54 14.12 -2.78
CA ILE A 102 10.88 13.65 -3.15
C ILE A 102 10.78 12.26 -3.79
N LYS A 103 10.71 12.21 -5.10
CA LYS A 103 10.43 10.98 -5.86
C LYS A 103 11.56 9.94 -5.79
N HIS A 104 12.82 10.39 -5.64
CA HIS A 104 13.98 9.50 -5.56
C HIS A 104 14.19 8.88 -4.17
N ALA A 105 13.34 9.15 -3.19
CA ALA A 105 13.36 8.45 -1.92
C ALA A 105 13.17 6.94 -2.11
N ILE A 106 13.86 6.15 -1.29
CA ILE A 106 13.90 4.69 -1.31
C ILE A 106 13.16 4.17 -0.09
N ASP A 107 12.17 3.30 -0.31
CA ASP A 107 11.45 2.62 0.77
C ASP A 107 12.27 1.43 1.27
N ILE A 108 12.75 1.51 2.51
CA ILE A 108 13.56 0.44 3.10
C ILE A 108 12.69 -0.79 3.42
N CYS A 109 11.50 -0.57 3.95
CA CYS A 109 10.66 -1.65 4.45
C CYS A 109 10.07 -2.52 3.34
N LEU A 110 9.81 -1.97 2.15
CA LEU A 110 9.37 -2.75 0.99
C LEU A 110 10.51 -3.42 0.23
N SER A 111 11.70 -2.82 0.25
CA SER A 111 12.84 -3.24 -0.57
C SER A 111 13.83 -4.16 0.14
N SER A 112 13.72 -4.33 1.45
CA SER A 112 14.66 -5.13 2.25
C SER A 112 14.04 -6.44 2.72
N PRO A 113 14.69 -7.58 2.51
CA PRO A 113 14.42 -8.80 3.24
C PRO A 113 15.32 -8.87 4.50
N PRO A 114 14.84 -9.36 5.66
CA PRO A 114 13.43 -9.57 6.00
C PRO A 114 12.67 -8.25 6.13
N TYR A 115 11.34 -8.30 6.04
CA TYR A 115 10.51 -7.09 6.14
C TYR A 115 10.61 -6.45 7.51
N ILE A 116 11.10 -5.22 7.52
CA ILE A 116 11.04 -4.39 8.71
C ILE A 116 9.72 -3.64 8.66
N HIS A 117 8.84 -3.89 9.61
CA HIS A 117 7.56 -3.20 9.66
C HIS A 117 7.77 -1.73 10.03
N PRO A 118 7.26 -0.74 9.26
CA PRO A 118 7.46 0.69 9.55
C PRO A 118 6.75 1.16 10.82
N THR A 119 5.77 0.39 11.29
CA THR A 119 4.91 0.78 12.40
C THR A 119 5.11 -0.13 13.59
N THR A 120 6.15 0.09 14.38
CA THR A 120 6.07 -0.24 15.80
C THR A 120 5.90 1.10 16.52
N PRO A 121 4.68 1.48 16.94
CA PRO A 121 4.54 2.63 17.81
C PRO A 121 5.35 2.33 19.07
N VAL A 122 6.28 3.18 19.41
CA VAL A 122 6.85 3.15 20.74
C VAL A 122 5.75 3.66 21.66
N HIS A 123 4.94 2.75 22.18
CA HIS A 123 3.97 3.05 23.22
C HIS A 123 4.73 3.33 24.50
N ASP A 124 5.15 4.57 24.70
CA ASP A 124 5.53 4.98 26.02
C ASP A 124 4.29 5.47 26.79
N HIS A 125 4.46 5.60 28.10
CA HIS A 125 3.39 6.05 29.00
C HIS A 125 2.85 7.44 28.60
N PHE A 126 3.71 8.29 28.04
CA PHE A 126 3.36 9.65 27.62
C PHE A 126 2.41 9.64 26.40
N TYR A 127 2.70 8.79 25.40
CA TYR A 127 1.83 8.62 24.23
C TYR A 127 0.45 8.09 24.63
N ASN A 128 0.40 7.11 25.53
CA ASN A 128 -0.86 6.56 26.03
C ASN A 128 -1.72 7.60 26.77
N MET A 129 -1.08 8.52 27.51
CA MET A 129 -1.77 9.57 28.25
C MET A 129 -2.42 10.64 27.34
N TYR A 130 -1.80 10.92 26.19
CA TYR A 130 -2.20 12.01 25.30
C TYR A 130 -2.62 11.54 23.89
N SER A 131 -2.81 10.24 23.68
CA SER A 131 -3.09 9.65 22.35
C SER A 131 -4.34 10.19 21.67
N SER A 132 -5.30 10.73 22.42
CA SER A 132 -6.49 11.40 21.89
C SER A 132 -6.22 12.78 21.29
N ARG A 133 -5.05 13.38 21.53
CA ARG A 133 -4.70 14.68 20.96
C ARG A 133 -4.25 14.55 19.51
N LEU A 134 -4.82 15.37 18.64
CA LEU A 134 -4.46 15.40 17.21
C LEU A 134 -3.05 15.96 16.94
N ASP A 135 -2.43 16.62 17.93
CA ASP A 135 -1.11 17.25 17.83
C ASP A 135 -0.11 16.73 18.86
N ILE A 136 -0.26 15.49 19.31
CA ILE A 136 0.54 14.88 20.38
C ILE A 136 2.05 15.01 20.15
N ASN A 137 2.54 14.84 18.93
CA ASN A 137 3.96 14.90 18.63
C ASN A 137 4.55 16.32 18.63
N ARG A 138 3.72 17.37 18.73
CA ARG A 138 4.19 18.75 18.93
C ARG A 138 4.59 19.03 20.36
N ILE A 139 4.08 18.23 21.31
CA ILE A 139 4.29 18.44 22.76
C ILE A 139 5.22 17.42 23.40
N ILE A 140 5.46 16.28 22.74
CA ILE A 140 6.46 15.31 23.18
C ILE A 140 7.85 15.94 23.03
N PRO A 141 8.73 15.91 24.08
CA PRO A 141 10.04 16.53 24.02
C PRO A 141 10.86 16.08 22.79
N ILE A 142 11.55 17.02 22.14
CA ILE A 142 12.38 16.73 20.96
C ILE A 142 13.42 15.66 21.25
N THR A 143 13.99 15.65 22.46
CA THR A 143 14.93 14.61 22.89
C THR A 143 14.36 13.20 22.81
N LYS A 144 13.07 13.04 23.12
CA LYS A 144 12.38 11.75 23.02
C LYS A 144 12.17 11.34 21.56
N HIS A 145 11.80 12.28 20.72
CA HIS A 145 11.73 12.03 19.27
C HIS A 145 13.08 11.66 18.69
N TYR A 146 14.15 12.34 19.09
CA TYR A 146 15.49 12.01 18.66
C TYR A 146 15.90 10.58 19.09
N GLU A 147 15.73 10.23 20.37
CA GLU A 147 15.99 8.89 20.90
C GLU A 147 15.23 7.80 20.11
N LYS A 148 13.94 8.05 19.84
CA LYS A 148 13.10 7.16 19.02
C LYS A 148 13.70 6.97 17.62
N CYS A 149 14.04 8.06 16.92
CA CYS A 149 14.57 8.01 15.56
C CYS A 149 15.95 7.34 15.49
N GLU A 150 16.85 7.59 16.45
CA GLU A 150 18.14 6.90 16.53
C GLU A 150 17.96 5.38 16.77
N ASN A 151 17.01 4.99 17.59
CA ASN A 151 16.70 3.57 17.80
C ASN A 151 16.13 2.91 16.53
N ILE A 152 15.25 3.61 15.82
CA ILE A 152 14.75 3.17 14.52
C ILE A 152 15.90 3.01 13.54
N TYR A 153 16.77 4.02 13.41
CA TYR A 153 17.92 3.97 12.51
C TYR A 153 18.84 2.78 12.81
N LYS A 154 19.14 2.51 14.08
CA LYS A 154 19.95 1.35 14.48
C LYS A 154 19.34 0.02 14.03
N GLN A 155 18.01 -0.10 14.02
CA GLN A 155 17.31 -1.30 13.57
C GLN A 155 17.35 -1.48 12.05
N VAL A 156 17.33 -0.37 11.30
CA VAL A 156 17.20 -0.41 9.84
C VAL A 156 18.52 -0.22 9.08
N LYS A 157 19.58 0.28 9.73
CA LYS A 157 20.85 0.67 9.06
C LYS A 157 21.49 -0.45 8.24
N ASP A 158 21.41 -1.69 8.70
CA ASP A 158 22.02 -2.84 8.03
C ASP A 158 21.25 -3.26 6.75
N TYR A 159 20.05 -2.72 6.56
CA TYR A 159 19.19 -2.92 5.39
C TYR A 159 19.25 -1.76 4.39
N ILE A 160 19.99 -0.70 4.73
CA ILE A 160 20.19 0.44 3.85
C ILE A 160 21.16 0.06 2.75
N ARG A 161 20.65 -0.14 1.55
CA ARG A 161 21.44 -0.46 0.36
C ARG A 161 20.80 0.13 -0.89
N PRO A 162 21.61 0.41 -1.93
CA PRO A 162 21.05 0.75 -3.24
C PRO A 162 20.19 -0.40 -3.73
N TYR A 163 18.97 -0.08 -4.14
CA TYR A 163 18.02 -1.10 -4.61
C TYR A 163 17.34 -0.62 -5.89
N ASP A 164 17.04 -1.54 -6.83
CA ASP A 164 16.19 -1.21 -7.97
C ASP A 164 14.73 -1.13 -7.54
N ASN A 165 14.30 0.06 -7.16
CA ASN A 165 12.96 0.33 -6.61
C ASN A 165 11.85 0.44 -7.67
N LYS A 166 12.15 0.35 -8.97
CA LYS A 166 11.17 0.63 -10.04
C LYS A 166 9.89 -0.19 -9.91
N HIS A 167 9.99 -1.38 -9.33
CA HIS A 167 8.84 -2.26 -9.16
C HIS A 167 7.95 -1.81 -8.02
N PHE A 168 8.53 -1.51 -6.86
CA PHE A 168 7.79 -1.03 -5.69
C PHE A 168 7.25 0.38 -5.91
N ASP A 169 7.95 1.23 -6.65
CA ASP A 169 7.52 2.58 -6.96
C ASP A 169 6.16 2.60 -7.66
N LYS A 170 5.89 1.69 -8.59
CA LYS A 170 4.58 1.61 -9.24
C LYS A 170 3.47 1.31 -8.23
N LEU A 171 3.70 0.39 -7.30
CA LEU A 171 2.74 0.08 -6.24
C LEU A 171 2.53 1.28 -5.31
N ILE A 172 3.63 1.89 -4.85
CA ILE A 172 3.60 3.06 -3.96
C ILE A 172 2.80 4.21 -4.58
N TYR A 173 3.15 4.59 -5.81
CA TYR A 173 2.47 5.70 -6.50
C TYR A 173 1.03 5.37 -6.86
N SER A 174 0.71 4.11 -7.20
CA SER A 174 -0.66 3.69 -7.47
C SER A 174 -1.55 3.86 -6.24
N MET A 175 -1.10 3.37 -5.09
CA MET A 175 -1.85 3.50 -3.84
C MET A 175 -1.92 4.95 -3.35
N PHE A 176 -0.82 5.69 -3.44
CA PHE A 176 -0.78 7.11 -3.12
C PHE A 176 -1.77 7.93 -3.98
N TYR A 177 -1.86 7.64 -5.30
CA TYR A 177 -2.81 8.30 -6.18
C TYR A 177 -4.26 8.03 -5.76
N ILE A 178 -4.61 6.77 -5.49
CA ILE A 178 -5.96 6.37 -5.09
C ILE A 178 -6.35 7.03 -3.76
N GLU A 179 -5.47 6.93 -2.76
CA GLU A 179 -5.70 7.53 -1.44
C GLU A 179 -5.95 9.04 -1.51
N LYS A 180 -5.22 9.77 -2.35
CA LYS A 180 -5.36 11.23 -2.49
C LYS A 180 -6.70 11.66 -3.06
N ASN A 181 -7.33 10.85 -3.88
CA ASN A 181 -8.62 11.18 -4.47
C ASN A 181 -9.75 11.12 -3.43
N GLY A 182 -9.69 10.14 -2.51
CA GLY A 182 -10.71 9.92 -1.51
C GLY A 182 -12.06 9.50 -2.09
N LEU A 183 -12.98 9.15 -1.22
CA LEU A 183 -14.36 8.77 -1.54
C LEU A 183 -15.29 9.84 -0.98
N LYS A 184 -16.09 10.47 -1.84
CA LYS A 184 -17.14 11.40 -1.40
C LYS A 184 -18.25 10.61 -0.71
N ILE A 185 -18.77 11.16 0.36
CA ILE A 185 -19.82 10.53 1.16
C ILE A 185 -21.07 11.40 1.26
N ASP A 186 -22.22 10.75 1.30
CA ASP A 186 -23.44 11.31 1.83
C ASP A 186 -23.37 11.27 3.36
N LYS A 187 -23.41 12.45 4.01
CA LYS A 187 -23.22 12.57 5.47
C LYS A 187 -24.34 11.93 6.28
N ASP A 188 -25.55 11.97 5.78
CA ASP A 188 -26.71 11.48 6.51
C ASP A 188 -26.75 9.96 6.43
N LEU A 189 -26.51 9.40 5.25
CA LEU A 189 -26.37 7.96 5.06
C LEU A 189 -25.13 7.42 5.82
N PHE A 190 -24.03 8.19 5.87
CA PHE A 190 -22.83 7.80 6.62
C PHE A 190 -23.12 7.63 8.10
N LYS A 191 -23.83 8.60 8.70
CA LYS A 191 -24.26 8.53 10.10
C LYS A 191 -25.22 7.36 10.35
N GLN A 192 -26.09 7.07 9.39
CA GLN A 192 -27.09 6.02 9.50
C GLN A 192 -26.49 4.61 9.42
N TYR A 193 -25.61 4.35 8.43
CA TYR A 193 -25.20 3.00 8.07
C TYR A 193 -23.79 2.63 8.58
N LEU A 194 -22.86 3.55 8.63
CA LEU A 194 -21.50 3.26 9.07
C LEU A 194 -21.25 3.61 10.54
N LYS A 195 -22.17 4.34 11.20
CA LYS A 195 -22.17 4.69 12.64
C LYS A 195 -20.76 4.81 13.21
N PRO A 196 -20.05 5.87 12.93
CA PRO A 196 -18.71 6.05 13.49
C PRO A 196 -18.83 6.12 15.02
N ASN A 197 -18.26 5.14 15.71
CA ASN A 197 -18.23 5.13 17.18
C ASN A 197 -17.40 6.27 17.76
N ASN A 198 -16.68 7.01 16.92
CA ASN A 198 -15.88 8.18 17.29
C ASN A 198 -15.95 9.23 16.19
N GLU A 199 -16.01 10.49 16.58
CA GLU A 199 -15.89 11.67 15.71
C GLU A 199 -14.53 11.79 14.98
N SER A 200 -13.63 10.82 15.18
CA SER A 200 -12.26 10.82 14.69
C SER A 200 -12.11 10.27 13.26
N PHE A 201 -13.21 10.16 12.49
CA PHE A 201 -13.05 9.83 11.07
C PHE A 201 -12.36 10.98 10.35
N ASN A 202 -11.34 10.64 9.59
CA ASN A 202 -10.63 11.55 8.73
C ASN A 202 -11.53 11.98 7.55
N ILE A 203 -12.54 12.78 7.85
CA ILE A 203 -13.45 13.38 6.87
C ILE A 203 -13.02 14.81 6.63
N ARG A 204 -12.71 15.12 5.39
CA ARG A 204 -12.45 16.47 4.93
C ARG A 204 -13.22 16.72 3.64
N ASP A 205 -13.90 17.86 3.56
CA ASP A 205 -14.66 18.25 2.36
C ASP A 205 -15.67 17.19 1.90
N ASN A 206 -16.35 16.52 2.85
CA ASN A 206 -17.26 15.39 2.63
C ASN A 206 -16.61 14.17 1.96
N LYS A 207 -15.31 14.01 2.11
CA LYS A 207 -14.59 12.83 1.65
C LYS A 207 -14.00 12.05 2.81
N ILE A 208 -13.99 10.74 2.66
CA ILE A 208 -13.22 9.82 3.49
C ILE A 208 -12.05 9.30 2.67
N TYR A 209 -10.92 9.07 3.34
CA TYR A 209 -9.70 8.65 2.67
C TYR A 209 -9.35 7.23 3.08
N THR A 210 -9.06 6.38 2.11
CA THR A 210 -8.47 5.05 2.36
C THR A 210 -6.99 5.19 2.71
N HIS A 211 -6.46 4.22 3.44
CA HIS A 211 -5.03 4.13 3.72
C HIS A 211 -4.56 2.69 3.51
N TYR A 212 -3.87 2.43 2.41
CA TYR A 212 -3.39 1.11 2.05
C TYR A 212 -2.10 0.78 2.80
N ASN A 213 -2.14 -0.25 3.65
CA ASN A 213 -0.93 -0.82 4.21
C ASN A 213 -0.24 -1.70 3.15
N LEU A 214 0.95 -1.31 2.72
CA LEU A 214 1.75 -2.02 1.73
C LEU A 214 2.67 -3.10 2.35
N HIS A 215 2.89 -3.02 3.66
CA HIS A 215 3.82 -3.87 4.41
C HIS A 215 3.11 -5.12 4.96
N THR A 216 2.46 -5.85 4.08
CA THR A 216 1.78 -7.12 4.41
C THR A 216 2.65 -8.31 4.04
N THR A 217 2.43 -9.46 4.66
CA THR A 217 3.21 -10.69 4.40
C THR A 217 3.25 -11.05 2.91
N THR A 218 2.10 -10.98 2.24
CA THR A 218 2.00 -11.32 0.80
C THR A 218 2.32 -10.15 -0.12
N GLY A 219 2.49 -8.93 0.43
CA GLY A 219 2.59 -7.69 -0.34
C GLY A 219 1.24 -7.20 -0.90
N ARG A 220 0.13 -7.89 -0.63
CA ARG A 220 -1.21 -7.47 -1.04
C ARG A 220 -1.65 -6.29 -0.16
N PRO A 221 -1.91 -5.09 -0.71
CA PRO A 221 -2.29 -3.93 0.09
C PRO A 221 -3.58 -4.19 0.87
N SER A 222 -3.55 -3.98 2.19
CA SER A 222 -4.78 -3.97 2.99
C SER A 222 -5.33 -2.55 3.08
N ASN A 223 -6.64 -2.39 3.00
CA ASN A 223 -7.30 -1.09 2.96
C ASN A 223 -8.28 -0.85 4.13
N ALA A 224 -7.98 -1.45 5.28
CA ALA A 224 -8.71 -1.19 6.50
C ALA A 224 -8.16 0.08 7.17
N PHE A 225 -8.98 1.10 7.28
CA PHE A 225 -8.61 2.33 7.95
C PHE A 225 -9.78 2.86 8.79
N ASN A 226 -9.51 3.29 10.02
CA ASN A 226 -10.52 3.78 10.98
C ASN A 226 -11.72 2.82 11.14
N ASN A 227 -11.45 1.53 11.26
CA ASN A 227 -12.45 0.46 11.40
C ASN A 227 -13.35 0.23 10.17
N ILE A 228 -13.09 0.87 9.04
CA ILE A 228 -13.76 0.57 7.77
C ILE A 228 -12.86 -0.35 6.97
N ASN A 229 -13.30 -1.59 6.76
CA ASN A 229 -12.67 -2.49 5.79
C ASN A 229 -13.39 -2.35 4.44
N PHE A 230 -12.84 -1.52 3.57
CA PHE A 230 -13.45 -1.21 2.27
C PHE A 230 -13.56 -2.44 1.35
N ALA A 231 -12.64 -3.41 1.49
CA ALA A 231 -12.69 -4.65 0.71
C ALA A 231 -13.80 -5.59 1.16
N ALA A 232 -14.30 -5.43 2.40
CA ALA A 232 -15.32 -6.28 3.00
C ALA A 232 -16.60 -5.50 3.35
N LEU A 233 -16.85 -4.36 2.70
CA LEU A 233 -18.11 -3.64 2.87
C LEU A 233 -19.29 -4.52 2.39
N ASN A 234 -20.23 -4.73 3.32
CA ASN A 234 -21.41 -5.54 3.03
C ASN A 234 -22.26 -4.89 1.92
N LYS A 235 -22.71 -5.72 0.97
CA LYS A 235 -23.56 -5.27 -0.13
C LYS A 235 -25.05 -5.14 0.28
N ASP A 236 -25.46 -5.91 1.29
CA ASP A 236 -26.88 -6.10 1.59
C ASP A 236 -27.43 -5.18 2.70
N ASN A 237 -26.57 -4.36 3.34
CA ASN A 237 -26.97 -3.56 4.51
C ASN A 237 -26.96 -2.03 4.28
N GLY A 238 -26.86 -1.59 3.02
CA GLY A 238 -26.86 -0.17 2.66
C GLY A 238 -25.53 0.57 2.90
N CYS A 239 -24.51 -0.07 3.50
CA CYS A 239 -23.21 0.57 3.76
C CYS A 239 -22.57 1.16 2.49
N ARG A 240 -22.79 0.55 1.33
CA ARG A 240 -22.23 1.01 0.06
C ARG A 240 -22.95 2.23 -0.51
N MET A 241 -24.23 2.43 -0.19
CA MET A 241 -24.99 3.62 -0.62
C MET A 241 -24.42 4.93 -0.09
N VAL A 242 -23.65 4.85 0.99
CA VAL A 242 -22.99 5.99 1.64
C VAL A 242 -21.99 6.68 0.72
N PHE A 243 -21.36 5.93 -0.18
CA PHE A 243 -20.34 6.45 -1.10
C PHE A 243 -20.99 6.88 -2.40
N ILE A 244 -20.81 8.16 -2.75
CA ILE A 244 -21.38 8.81 -3.91
C ILE A 244 -20.28 9.41 -4.79
N PRO A 245 -20.45 9.49 -6.12
CA PRO A 245 -19.47 10.11 -6.99
C PRO A 245 -19.36 11.62 -6.77
N GLU A 246 -18.21 12.18 -7.05
CA GLU A 246 -17.98 13.62 -7.14
C GLU A 246 -18.32 14.14 -8.54
N ASN A 247 -18.02 13.32 -9.57
CA ASN A 247 -18.44 13.50 -10.96
C ASN A 247 -19.85 12.93 -11.18
N ASP A 248 -20.13 12.34 -12.33
CA ASP A 248 -21.49 11.92 -12.68
C ASP A 248 -21.86 10.55 -12.12
N LYS A 249 -20.95 9.56 -12.26
CA LYS A 249 -21.20 8.17 -11.86
C LYS A 249 -19.98 7.47 -11.31
N PHE A 250 -20.23 6.43 -10.51
CA PHE A 250 -19.23 5.39 -10.29
C PHE A 250 -19.24 4.35 -11.42
N VAL A 251 -18.04 3.91 -11.78
CA VAL A 251 -17.81 2.73 -12.61
C VAL A 251 -16.92 1.78 -11.83
N GLU A 252 -17.43 0.60 -11.47
CA GLU A 252 -16.62 -0.48 -10.94
C GLU A 252 -16.19 -1.40 -12.08
N ILE A 253 -14.89 -1.64 -12.21
CA ILE A 253 -14.31 -2.58 -13.15
C ILE A 253 -13.76 -3.75 -12.34
N ASP A 254 -14.42 -4.92 -12.44
CA ASP A 254 -14.08 -6.17 -11.76
C ASP A 254 -13.36 -7.11 -12.73
N ILE A 255 -12.26 -7.72 -12.29
CA ILE A 255 -11.48 -8.67 -13.10
C ILE A 255 -12.07 -10.07 -12.92
N SER A 256 -12.66 -10.59 -13.98
CA SER A 256 -13.33 -11.88 -13.95
C SER A 256 -12.37 -13.05 -13.76
N ALA A 257 -12.66 -13.93 -12.79
CA ALA A 257 -11.88 -15.14 -12.50
C ALA A 257 -10.37 -14.87 -12.36
N TYR A 258 -9.98 -13.81 -11.63
CA TYR A 258 -8.63 -13.30 -11.64
C TYR A 258 -7.60 -14.33 -11.16
N HIS A 259 -7.75 -14.92 -9.96
CA HIS A 259 -6.81 -15.92 -9.46
C HIS A 259 -6.73 -17.19 -10.33
N PRO A 260 -7.85 -17.77 -10.82
CA PRO A 260 -7.78 -18.85 -11.81
C PRO A 260 -7.03 -18.47 -13.10
N THR A 261 -7.21 -17.23 -13.57
CA THR A 261 -6.46 -16.71 -14.73
C THR A 261 -4.96 -16.62 -14.45
N LEU A 262 -4.56 -16.07 -13.28
CA LEU A 262 -3.15 -15.99 -12.87
C LEU A 262 -2.54 -17.37 -12.69
N ALA A 263 -3.27 -18.30 -12.08
CA ALA A 263 -2.81 -19.68 -11.92
C ALA A 263 -2.60 -20.36 -13.28
N ALA A 264 -3.53 -20.19 -14.23
CA ALA A 264 -3.40 -20.73 -15.57
C ALA A 264 -2.17 -20.17 -16.31
N GLN A 265 -1.95 -18.85 -16.21
CA GLN A 265 -0.74 -18.22 -16.78
C GLN A 265 0.54 -18.77 -16.14
N LEU A 266 0.54 -18.98 -14.82
CA LEU A 266 1.68 -19.48 -14.05
C LEU A 266 2.08 -20.90 -14.47
N VAL A 267 1.08 -21.78 -14.73
CA VAL A 267 1.32 -23.18 -15.09
C VAL A 267 1.28 -23.45 -16.61
N GLY A 268 1.15 -22.39 -17.43
CA GLY A 268 1.08 -22.52 -18.89
C GLY A 268 -0.15 -23.28 -19.37
N TYR A 269 -1.30 -23.13 -18.69
CA TYR A 269 -2.58 -23.70 -19.10
C TYR A 269 -3.42 -22.67 -19.86
N LYS A 270 -4.11 -23.10 -20.90
CA LYS A 270 -5.02 -22.25 -21.68
C LYS A 270 -6.41 -22.86 -21.68
N PHE A 271 -7.38 -22.14 -21.13
CA PHE A 271 -8.77 -22.51 -21.17
C PHE A 271 -9.35 -22.38 -22.59
N ASN A 272 -10.14 -23.37 -23.01
CA ASN A 272 -10.82 -23.37 -24.31
C ASN A 272 -12.17 -22.63 -24.25
N LYS A 273 -12.75 -22.47 -23.04
CA LYS A 273 -14.00 -21.79 -22.75
C LYS A 273 -13.81 -20.81 -21.58
N PRO A 274 -14.82 -19.99 -21.23
CA PRO A 274 -14.81 -19.26 -19.97
C PRO A 274 -14.52 -20.20 -18.79
N ILE A 275 -13.63 -19.81 -17.91
CA ILE A 275 -13.01 -20.68 -16.88
C ILE A 275 -14.04 -21.51 -16.11
N TYR A 276 -15.10 -20.85 -15.60
CA TYR A 276 -16.10 -21.55 -14.80
C TYR A 276 -17.04 -22.42 -15.64
N GLU A 277 -17.24 -22.10 -16.91
CA GLU A 277 -18.02 -22.95 -17.83
C GLU A 277 -17.27 -24.23 -18.17
N GLU A 278 -15.95 -24.13 -18.43
CA GLU A 278 -15.11 -25.29 -18.72
C GLU A 278 -15.07 -26.24 -17.51
N PHE A 279 -14.90 -25.68 -16.30
CA PHE A 279 -14.91 -26.49 -15.10
C PHE A 279 -16.29 -27.07 -14.77
N ALA A 280 -17.36 -26.29 -14.96
CA ALA A 280 -18.73 -26.76 -14.78
C ALA A 280 -19.06 -27.96 -15.68
N GLN A 281 -18.62 -27.88 -16.94
CA GLN A 281 -18.79 -28.97 -17.90
C GLN A 281 -17.99 -30.21 -17.49
N TYR A 282 -16.72 -30.05 -17.07
CA TYR A 282 -15.88 -31.15 -16.60
C TYR A 282 -16.47 -31.83 -15.36
N ALA A 283 -16.90 -31.04 -14.38
CA ALA A 283 -17.41 -31.52 -13.11
C ALA A 283 -18.89 -31.94 -13.14
N ASN A 284 -19.58 -31.68 -14.26
CA ASN A 284 -21.05 -31.88 -14.43
C ASN A 284 -21.88 -31.18 -13.35
N ILE A 285 -21.62 -29.89 -13.12
CA ILE A 285 -22.28 -29.03 -12.14
C ILE A 285 -22.69 -27.69 -12.78
N ASP A 286 -23.51 -26.91 -12.11
CA ASP A 286 -23.82 -25.55 -12.56
C ASP A 286 -22.66 -24.58 -12.38
N ILE A 287 -22.69 -23.43 -13.11
CA ILE A 287 -21.59 -22.44 -13.13
C ILE A 287 -21.39 -21.80 -11.76
N LYS A 288 -22.43 -21.59 -10.95
CA LYS A 288 -22.32 -20.99 -9.62
C LYS A 288 -21.58 -21.95 -8.68
N ALA A 289 -21.96 -23.22 -8.67
CA ALA A 289 -21.28 -24.26 -7.91
C ALA A 289 -19.82 -24.44 -8.41
N ALA A 290 -19.58 -24.36 -9.71
CA ALA A 290 -18.25 -24.43 -10.29
C ALA A 290 -17.35 -23.29 -9.79
N LYS A 291 -17.88 -22.07 -9.69
CA LYS A 291 -17.12 -20.92 -9.15
C LYS A 291 -16.69 -21.18 -7.70
N GLU A 292 -17.60 -21.59 -6.83
CA GLU A 292 -17.30 -21.85 -5.42
C GLU A 292 -16.33 -23.03 -5.26
N LEU A 293 -16.53 -24.08 -6.04
CA LEU A 293 -15.71 -25.28 -5.98
C LEU A 293 -14.28 -25.02 -6.51
N MET A 294 -14.13 -24.22 -7.58
CA MET A 294 -12.83 -23.82 -8.13
C MET A 294 -11.97 -23.17 -7.03
N PHE A 295 -12.52 -22.22 -6.27
CA PHE A 295 -11.78 -21.57 -5.19
C PHE A 295 -11.39 -22.57 -4.09
N LYS A 296 -12.32 -23.47 -3.71
CA LYS A 296 -12.02 -24.51 -2.71
C LYS A 296 -10.88 -25.42 -3.15
N GLN A 297 -10.88 -25.84 -4.43
CA GLN A 297 -9.82 -26.68 -5.01
C GLN A 297 -8.46 -25.95 -5.04
N MET A 298 -8.46 -24.69 -5.46
CA MET A 298 -7.20 -23.93 -5.58
C MET A 298 -6.58 -23.61 -4.22
N TYR A 299 -7.40 -23.28 -3.21
CA TYR A 299 -6.89 -22.81 -1.90
C TYR A 299 -6.82 -23.92 -0.85
N GLY A 300 -7.69 -24.89 -0.90
CA GLY A 300 -7.76 -25.98 0.07
C GLY A 300 -7.07 -27.27 -0.36
N GLY A 301 -6.64 -27.35 -1.62
CA GLY A 301 -6.13 -28.56 -2.25
C GLY A 301 -7.20 -29.27 -3.09
N VAL A 302 -6.73 -30.01 -4.10
CA VAL A 302 -7.62 -30.67 -5.09
C VAL A 302 -8.20 -31.96 -4.51
N TYR A 303 -9.52 -32.10 -4.50
CA TYR A 303 -10.23 -33.30 -4.07
C TYR A 303 -10.10 -34.43 -5.08
N ASP A 304 -10.17 -35.67 -4.66
CA ASP A 304 -9.93 -36.86 -5.47
C ASP A 304 -10.74 -36.89 -6.76
N GLY A 305 -12.00 -36.45 -6.73
CA GLY A 305 -12.87 -36.43 -7.90
C GLY A 305 -12.50 -35.43 -9.01
N TYR A 306 -11.52 -34.55 -8.77
CA TYR A 306 -11.12 -33.51 -9.74
C TYR A 306 -9.62 -33.54 -10.05
N LYS A 307 -8.86 -34.50 -9.49
CA LYS A 307 -7.40 -34.59 -9.65
C LYS A 307 -6.97 -34.84 -11.09
N ASP A 308 -7.83 -35.44 -11.90
CA ASP A 308 -7.53 -35.80 -13.29
C ASP A 308 -7.79 -34.66 -14.29
N TRP A 309 -8.30 -33.51 -13.85
CA TRP A 309 -8.44 -32.38 -14.74
C TRP A 309 -7.08 -31.73 -15.00
N GLU A 310 -6.69 -31.63 -16.27
CA GLU A 310 -5.36 -31.18 -16.67
C GLU A 310 -4.92 -29.87 -15.99
N PHE A 311 -5.83 -28.93 -15.82
CA PHE A 311 -5.54 -27.69 -15.11
C PHE A 311 -5.09 -27.95 -13.67
N PHE A 312 -5.79 -28.79 -12.93
CA PHE A 312 -5.43 -29.11 -11.55
C PHE A 312 -4.20 -29.99 -11.45
N ILE A 313 -3.96 -30.90 -12.41
CA ILE A 313 -2.69 -31.65 -12.50
C ILE A 313 -1.50 -30.69 -12.59
N LYS A 314 -1.59 -29.69 -13.48
CA LYS A 314 -0.52 -28.69 -13.65
C LYS A 314 -0.32 -27.84 -12.39
N ILE A 315 -1.42 -27.38 -11.75
CA ILE A 315 -1.34 -26.64 -10.49
C ILE A 315 -0.69 -27.48 -9.38
N GLN A 316 -1.11 -28.72 -9.21
CA GLN A 316 -0.56 -29.59 -8.16
C GLN A 316 0.93 -29.86 -8.38
N ASN A 317 1.34 -30.09 -9.63
CA ASN A 317 2.76 -30.24 -9.97
C ASN A 317 3.56 -28.98 -9.65
N TYR A 318 3.02 -27.79 -9.99
CA TYR A 318 3.65 -26.51 -9.65
C TYR A 318 3.76 -26.31 -8.14
N ILE A 319 2.70 -26.60 -7.39
CA ILE A 319 2.69 -26.50 -5.92
C ILE A 319 3.77 -27.39 -5.31
N ASN A 320 3.84 -28.65 -5.74
CA ASN A 320 4.79 -29.62 -5.21
C ASN A 320 6.25 -29.22 -5.52
N GLN A 321 6.53 -28.82 -6.77
CA GLN A 321 7.87 -28.35 -7.16
C GLN A 321 8.29 -27.10 -6.41
N THR A 322 7.39 -26.12 -6.30
CA THR A 322 7.64 -24.87 -5.57
C THR A 322 7.87 -25.11 -4.08
N TRP A 323 7.10 -26.04 -3.49
CA TRP A 323 7.27 -26.40 -2.08
C TRP A 323 8.62 -27.09 -1.83
N LEU A 324 9.02 -28.04 -2.67
CA LEU A 324 10.33 -28.68 -2.57
C LEU A 324 11.47 -27.66 -2.66
N GLN A 325 11.40 -26.75 -3.64
CA GLN A 325 12.38 -25.67 -3.79
C GLN A 325 12.42 -24.77 -2.54
N PHE A 326 11.25 -24.42 -1.98
CA PHE A 326 11.15 -23.60 -0.77
C PHE A 326 11.74 -24.30 0.46
N GLU A 327 11.53 -25.61 0.61
CA GLU A 327 12.10 -26.41 1.68
C GLU A 327 13.64 -26.53 1.57
N GLU A 328 14.15 -26.76 0.35
CA GLU A 328 15.58 -26.97 0.08
C GLU A 328 16.39 -25.67 0.14
N GLN A 329 15.89 -24.59 -0.49
CA GLN A 329 16.62 -23.33 -0.60
C GLN A 329 16.35 -22.36 0.58
N GLY A 330 15.28 -22.57 1.33
CA GLY A 330 14.84 -21.67 2.39
C GLY A 330 14.16 -20.40 1.90
N TYR A 331 13.94 -20.25 0.59
CA TYR A 331 13.22 -19.12 0.00
C TYR A 331 12.64 -19.46 -1.36
N ILE A 332 11.70 -18.62 -1.83
CA ILE A 332 11.15 -18.68 -3.18
C ILE A 332 10.95 -17.28 -3.76
N HIS A 333 11.35 -17.08 -5.02
CA HIS A 333 11.03 -15.86 -5.76
C HIS A 333 9.64 -15.98 -6.39
N VAL A 334 8.82 -14.97 -6.20
CA VAL A 334 7.53 -14.91 -6.89
C VAL A 334 7.77 -14.56 -8.37
N PRO A 335 7.29 -15.35 -9.33
CA PRO A 335 7.48 -15.08 -10.74
C PRO A 335 6.95 -13.69 -11.14
N ASN A 336 7.68 -12.96 -11.98
CA ASN A 336 7.30 -11.62 -12.45
C ASN A 336 7.04 -10.58 -11.35
N SER A 337 7.63 -10.79 -10.16
CA SER A 337 7.54 -9.90 -9.00
C SER A 337 8.92 -9.72 -8.39
N SER A 338 9.09 -8.66 -7.58
CA SER A 338 10.29 -8.48 -6.77
C SER A 338 10.17 -9.12 -5.37
N LYS A 339 9.04 -9.78 -5.07
CA LYS A 339 8.80 -10.43 -3.79
C LYS A 339 9.56 -11.74 -3.66
N ILE A 340 10.21 -11.90 -2.53
CA ILE A 340 10.81 -13.14 -2.08
C ILE A 340 10.10 -13.57 -0.79
N PHE A 341 9.72 -14.83 -0.71
CA PHE A 341 9.25 -15.43 0.53
C PHE A 341 10.39 -16.22 1.16
N TYR A 342 10.76 -15.89 2.40
CA TYR A 342 11.77 -16.59 3.17
C TYR A 342 11.12 -17.51 4.19
N LYS A 343 11.63 -18.74 4.31
CA LYS A 343 11.08 -19.77 5.20
C LYS A 343 11.16 -19.37 6.69
N ASN A 344 12.23 -18.70 7.08
CA ASN A 344 12.43 -18.22 8.45
C ASN A 344 11.53 -17.04 8.85
N GLU A 345 10.81 -16.43 7.90
CA GLU A 345 9.90 -15.29 8.14
C GLU A 345 8.43 -15.73 8.15
N LEU A 346 8.15 -16.96 7.78
CA LEU A 346 6.80 -17.47 7.58
C LEU A 346 6.50 -18.61 8.53
N GLU A 347 5.51 -18.41 9.39
CA GLU A 347 5.09 -19.40 10.36
C GLU A 347 3.97 -20.32 9.82
N ASN A 348 3.98 -21.59 10.23
CA ASN A 348 2.94 -22.57 9.94
C ASN A 348 2.60 -22.66 8.43
N MET A 349 3.65 -22.73 7.59
CA MET A 349 3.49 -22.85 6.14
C MET A 349 3.16 -24.28 5.72
N ASN A 350 2.43 -24.39 4.62
CA ASN A 350 2.20 -25.61 3.88
C ASN A 350 2.16 -25.31 2.38
N PRO A 351 2.20 -26.33 1.49
CA PRO A 351 2.25 -26.12 0.04
C PRO A 351 1.12 -25.23 -0.51
N GLN A 352 -0.12 -25.43 -0.06
CA GLN A 352 -1.29 -24.68 -0.51
C GLN A 352 -1.24 -23.22 -0.04
N LYS A 353 -0.84 -22.99 1.22
CA LYS A 353 -0.68 -21.64 1.78
C LYS A 353 0.40 -20.86 1.03
N LEU A 354 1.52 -21.49 0.69
CA LEU A 354 2.58 -20.86 -0.09
C LEU A 354 2.08 -20.48 -1.49
N PHE A 355 1.36 -21.39 -2.16
CA PHE A 355 0.75 -21.11 -3.46
C PHE A 355 -0.24 -19.92 -3.40
N ASN A 356 -1.07 -19.85 -2.37
CA ASN A 356 -1.97 -18.71 -2.13
C ASN A 356 -1.21 -17.39 -1.97
N TYR A 357 -0.10 -17.41 -1.26
CA TYR A 357 0.75 -16.22 -1.08
C TYR A 357 1.37 -15.78 -2.42
N ILE A 358 1.80 -16.72 -3.23
CA ILE A 358 2.31 -16.46 -4.58
C ILE A 358 1.22 -15.82 -5.45
N LEU A 359 0.00 -16.37 -5.48
CA LEU A 359 -1.11 -15.81 -6.26
C LEU A 359 -1.50 -14.40 -5.80
N GLN A 360 -1.59 -14.16 -4.50
CA GLN A 360 -1.88 -12.81 -3.97
C GLN A 360 -0.80 -11.79 -4.33
N ASN A 361 0.46 -12.20 -4.33
CA ASN A 361 1.53 -11.30 -4.74
C ASN A 361 1.56 -11.07 -6.25
N LEU A 362 1.28 -12.08 -7.07
CA LEU A 362 1.12 -11.93 -8.52
C LEU A 362 -0.03 -10.97 -8.87
N GLU A 363 -1.16 -11.09 -8.20
CA GLU A 363 -2.28 -10.15 -8.30
C GLU A 363 -1.80 -8.72 -8.04
N THR A 364 -1.15 -8.48 -6.91
CA THR A 364 -0.62 -7.16 -6.54
C THR A 364 0.37 -6.63 -7.56
N SER A 365 1.30 -7.48 -8.00
CA SER A 365 2.32 -7.12 -8.99
C SER A 365 1.71 -6.74 -10.35
N ASN A 366 0.70 -7.46 -10.81
CA ASN A 366 -0.03 -7.12 -12.03
C ASN A 366 -0.85 -5.84 -11.83
N ASN A 367 -1.60 -5.73 -10.74
CA ASN A 367 -2.43 -4.56 -10.47
C ASN A 367 -1.60 -3.29 -10.36
N SER A 368 -0.42 -3.34 -9.75
CA SER A 368 0.46 -2.17 -9.68
C SER A 368 0.87 -1.65 -11.06
N ARG A 369 1.06 -2.54 -12.04
CA ARG A 369 1.38 -2.17 -13.44
C ARG A 369 0.15 -1.66 -14.17
N ILE A 370 -0.98 -2.34 -14.03
CA ILE A 370 -2.27 -1.95 -14.63
C ILE A 370 -2.68 -0.57 -14.14
N ILE A 371 -2.73 -0.35 -12.82
CA ILE A 371 -3.10 0.93 -12.21
C ILE A 371 -2.13 2.03 -12.65
N TRP A 372 -0.83 1.74 -12.70
CA TRP A 372 0.16 2.70 -13.19
C TRP A 372 -0.08 3.11 -14.65
N ASP A 373 -0.46 2.17 -15.52
CA ASP A 373 -0.80 2.49 -16.91
C ASP A 373 -2.14 3.24 -17.00
N ILE A 374 -3.11 2.91 -16.16
CA ILE A 374 -4.39 3.65 -16.06
C ILE A 374 -4.14 5.10 -15.58
N ILE A 375 -3.32 5.32 -14.57
CA ILE A 375 -2.99 6.68 -14.07
C ILE A 375 -2.43 7.56 -15.18
N LYS A 376 -1.67 7.00 -16.13
CA LYS A 376 -1.18 7.76 -17.30
C LYS A 376 -2.31 8.19 -18.24
N VAL A 377 -3.32 7.33 -18.42
CA VAL A 377 -4.53 7.66 -19.20
C VAL A 377 -5.34 8.74 -18.49
N LEU A 378 -5.42 8.67 -17.15
CA LEU A 378 -6.16 9.63 -16.34
C LEU A 378 -5.44 10.96 -16.09
N LYS A 379 -4.23 11.12 -16.61
CA LYS A 379 -3.52 12.39 -16.51
C LYS A 379 -4.33 13.50 -17.18
N ASP A 380 -4.52 14.61 -16.45
CA ASP A 380 -5.29 15.77 -16.89
C ASP A 380 -6.78 15.47 -17.20
N LYS A 381 -7.34 14.41 -16.57
CA LYS A 381 -8.73 14.00 -16.62
C LYS A 381 -9.45 14.27 -15.31
N ASN A 382 -10.78 14.44 -15.39
CA ASN A 382 -11.65 14.54 -14.22
C ASN A 382 -11.94 13.15 -13.62
N THR A 383 -12.05 12.14 -14.47
CA THR A 383 -12.19 10.73 -14.06
C THR A 383 -11.02 10.30 -13.18
N LYS A 384 -11.32 9.64 -12.05
CA LYS A 384 -10.31 9.26 -11.03
C LYS A 384 -10.53 7.83 -10.56
N ILE A 385 -9.46 7.13 -10.18
CA ILE A 385 -9.59 5.91 -9.38
C ILE A 385 -9.74 6.33 -7.92
N VAL A 386 -10.80 5.90 -7.26
CA VAL A 386 -11.12 6.29 -5.87
C VAL A 386 -11.06 5.13 -4.88
N LEU A 387 -11.11 3.87 -5.37
CA LEU A 387 -10.99 2.69 -4.52
C LEU A 387 -10.37 1.52 -5.29
N TYR A 388 -9.56 0.74 -4.59
CA TYR A 388 -8.99 -0.52 -5.04
C TYR A 388 -9.34 -1.62 -4.04
N THR A 389 -9.98 -2.68 -4.50
CA THR A 389 -10.43 -3.82 -3.68
C THR A 389 -9.95 -5.15 -4.26
N TYR A 390 -8.66 -5.24 -4.57
CA TYR A 390 -7.94 -6.42 -5.08
C TYR A 390 -8.27 -6.75 -6.54
N ASP A 391 -9.40 -7.39 -6.79
CA ASP A 391 -9.88 -7.75 -8.11
C ASP A 391 -10.74 -6.68 -8.79
N ALA A 392 -11.05 -5.58 -8.07
CA ALA A 392 -11.84 -4.49 -8.61
C ALA A 392 -11.22 -3.11 -8.40
N LEU A 393 -11.49 -2.22 -9.35
CA LEU A 393 -11.18 -0.80 -9.31
C LEU A 393 -12.48 0.01 -9.43
N LEU A 394 -12.69 0.94 -8.49
CA LEU A 394 -13.79 1.88 -8.53
C LEU A 394 -13.31 3.22 -9.08
N PHE A 395 -13.97 3.69 -10.10
CA PHE A 395 -13.73 4.98 -10.75
C PHE A 395 -14.86 5.95 -10.42
N ASP A 396 -14.50 7.18 -10.13
CA ASP A 396 -15.38 8.35 -10.14
C ASP A 396 -15.31 8.93 -11.53
N TRP A 397 -16.31 8.63 -12.39
CA TRP A 397 -16.29 8.84 -13.82
C TRP A 397 -17.04 10.11 -14.23
N ASP A 398 -16.38 10.90 -15.07
CA ASP A 398 -16.96 12.03 -15.80
C ASP A 398 -17.50 11.53 -17.15
N GLU A 399 -18.80 11.62 -17.36
CA GLU A 399 -19.48 11.08 -18.57
C GLU A 399 -19.06 11.83 -19.85
N ASP A 400 -18.54 13.05 -19.76
CA ASP A 400 -17.98 13.77 -20.90
C ASP A 400 -16.67 13.15 -21.40
N GLU A 401 -16.02 12.31 -20.59
CA GLU A 401 -14.78 11.60 -20.90
C GLU A 401 -15.01 10.15 -21.38
N GLN A 402 -15.94 9.92 -22.31
CA GLN A 402 -16.37 8.58 -22.77
C GLN A 402 -15.19 7.70 -23.22
N ASN A 403 -14.19 8.25 -23.90
CA ASN A 403 -13.03 7.50 -24.40
C ASN A 403 -12.12 6.95 -23.29
N VAL A 404 -12.26 7.42 -22.05
CA VAL A 404 -11.42 6.99 -20.92
C VAL A 404 -11.70 5.53 -20.56
N ILE A 405 -12.95 5.13 -20.50
CA ILE A 405 -13.34 3.74 -20.16
C ILE A 405 -12.82 2.76 -21.23
N ASP A 406 -12.94 3.11 -22.52
CA ASP A 406 -12.41 2.26 -23.60
C ASP A 406 -10.88 2.14 -23.52
N ALA A 407 -10.19 3.23 -23.21
CA ALA A 407 -8.74 3.21 -23.03
C ALA A 407 -8.31 2.33 -21.84
N ILE A 408 -9.07 2.37 -20.74
CA ILE A 408 -8.84 1.52 -19.57
C ILE A 408 -9.10 0.05 -19.92
N ASP A 409 -10.19 -0.26 -20.63
CA ASP A 409 -10.50 -1.62 -21.07
C ASP A 409 -9.37 -2.21 -21.96
N ASN A 410 -8.82 -1.40 -22.85
CA ASN A 410 -7.67 -1.80 -23.68
C ASN A 410 -6.41 -2.11 -22.84
N ILE A 411 -6.22 -1.45 -21.69
CA ILE A 411 -5.14 -1.80 -20.75
C ILE A 411 -5.37 -3.22 -20.20
N PHE A 412 -6.58 -3.53 -19.70
CA PHE A 412 -6.88 -4.88 -19.19
C PHE A 412 -6.71 -5.96 -20.26
N LYS A 413 -7.16 -5.70 -21.50
CA LYS A 413 -6.97 -6.60 -22.65
C LYS A 413 -5.49 -6.88 -22.93
N LYS A 414 -4.62 -5.86 -22.83
CA LYS A 414 -3.16 -6.01 -22.98
C LYS A 414 -2.56 -7.01 -21.97
N TYR A 415 -3.16 -7.11 -20.77
CA TYR A 415 -2.77 -8.08 -19.75
C TYR A 415 -3.51 -9.41 -19.83
N ASN A 416 -4.29 -9.63 -20.91
CA ASN A 416 -5.13 -10.81 -21.12
C ASN A 416 -6.14 -11.05 -19.97
N LEU A 417 -6.70 -9.98 -19.44
CA LEU A 417 -7.69 -10.01 -18.38
C LEU A 417 -9.09 -9.67 -18.94
N LYS A 418 -10.08 -10.42 -18.51
CA LYS A 418 -11.49 -10.14 -18.80
C LYS A 418 -12.09 -9.33 -17.67
N THR A 419 -12.85 -8.31 -17.99
CA THR A 419 -13.47 -7.39 -17.05
C THR A 419 -14.98 -7.42 -17.10
N LYS A 420 -15.62 -7.05 -15.99
CA LYS A 420 -17.05 -6.75 -15.88
C LYS A 420 -17.20 -5.33 -15.38
N TYR A 421 -18.24 -4.67 -15.82
CA TYR A 421 -18.54 -3.28 -15.52
C TYR A 421 -19.84 -3.17 -14.75
N SER A 422 -19.83 -2.38 -13.68
CA SER A 422 -21.03 -1.95 -12.95
C SER A 422 -21.06 -0.43 -12.90
N TYR A 423 -22.21 0.18 -13.06
CA TYR A 423 -22.40 1.62 -13.11
C TYR A 423 -23.46 2.03 -12.08
N GLY A 424 -23.24 3.15 -11.39
CA GLY A 424 -24.21 3.65 -10.41
C GLY A 424 -23.94 5.08 -9.93
N THR A 425 -24.96 5.68 -9.33
CA THR A 425 -24.87 6.97 -8.65
C THR A 425 -24.45 6.83 -7.17
N SER A 426 -24.20 5.60 -6.74
CA SER A 426 -23.57 5.24 -5.46
C SER A 426 -22.70 3.99 -5.65
N TYR A 427 -21.96 3.58 -4.63
CA TYR A 427 -21.16 2.33 -4.67
C TYR A 427 -22.05 1.07 -4.51
N ASP A 428 -23.32 1.25 -4.30
CA ASP A 428 -24.31 0.18 -4.35
C ASP A 428 -24.86 0.06 -5.78
N PHE A 429 -24.44 -0.98 -6.48
CA PHE A 429 -24.81 -1.26 -7.88
C PHE A 429 -26.01 -2.21 -8.00
N ALA A 430 -26.86 -2.29 -6.97
CA ALA A 430 -28.03 -3.15 -6.97
C ALA A 430 -29.12 -2.69 -7.97
#